data_e6ca3479f1aa14b88dbb8cb98910739e
#
_entry.id   e6ca3479f1aa14b88dbb8cb98910739e
#
_cell.length_a   1.000
_cell.length_b   1.000
_cell.length_c   1.000
_cell.angle_alpha   90.00
_cell.angle_beta   90.00
_cell.angle_gamma   90.00
#
_symmetry.space_group_name_H-M   'P 1'
#
loop_
_entity.id
_entity.type
_entity.pdbx_description
1 polymer ?
#
loop_
_entity_poly.entity_id
_entity_poly.type
_entity_poly.pdbx_seq_one_letter_code
_entity_poly.pdbx_strand_id
1 'polypeptide(L)'
;MKKLLLALFVMCSALSFSAKVIKATDIDVKGNIVYEAGQNAPYTGFIETYNEKNVLLARSEFKNGIQDGSSKIYFPNGKLYSEASFKNGKQVGVQKDYYENGKVATETTYKNSQPNGPAKIYDENGKLAVEFNLVNGKAEGLVKTYYPNGKIRTEENYKNDERDGLAKAYDENGKVVQQATFKNGKQVK
;
A
#
# COMPACT_ATOMS: atom_id res chain seq x y z
N MET A 1 -49.07 -25.96 -39.18
CA MET A 1 -48.64 -26.05 -37.75
C MET A 1 -47.41 -25.18 -37.56
N LYS A 2 -47.63 -23.95 -37.10
CA LYS A 2 -46.52 -22.98 -36.83
C LYS A 2 -46.09 -23.16 -35.38
N LYS A 3 -44.81 -23.57 -35.16
CA LYS A 3 -44.22 -23.66 -33.82
C LYS A 3 -43.83 -22.23 -33.37
N LEU A 4 -44.49 -21.75 -32.34
CA LEU A 4 -44.18 -20.50 -31.67
C LEU A 4 -42.98 -20.74 -30.77
N LEU A 5 -41.80 -20.17 -31.10
CA LEU A 5 -40.61 -20.16 -30.25
C LEU A 5 -40.77 -19.04 -29.23
N LEU A 6 -41.05 -19.39 -27.99
CA LEU A 6 -41.08 -18.45 -26.88
C LEU A 6 -39.62 -18.19 -26.43
N ALA A 7 -39.06 -17.06 -26.84
CA ALA A 7 -37.76 -16.61 -26.34
C ALA A 7 -37.94 -16.04 -24.94
N LEU A 8 -37.47 -16.79 -23.94
CA LEU A 8 -37.39 -16.33 -22.55
C LEU A 8 -36.24 -15.32 -22.43
N PHE A 9 -36.60 -14.05 -22.47
CA PHE A 9 -35.63 -12.97 -22.15
C PHE A 9 -35.43 -12.96 -20.64
N VAL A 10 -34.37 -13.62 -20.14
CA VAL A 10 -33.90 -13.43 -18.76
C VAL A 10 -33.28 -12.04 -18.71
N MET A 11 -34.05 -11.05 -18.28
CA MET A 11 -33.48 -9.77 -17.80
C MET A 11 -32.66 -10.03 -16.56
N CYS A 12 -31.36 -10.20 -16.75
CA CYS A 12 -30.39 -10.10 -15.68
C CYS A 12 -30.34 -8.63 -15.26
N SER A 13 -31.28 -8.21 -14.40
CA SER A 13 -31.18 -6.94 -13.70
C SER A 13 -29.91 -7.03 -12.83
N ALA A 14 -28.82 -6.43 -13.28
CA ALA A 14 -27.68 -6.14 -12.43
C ALA A 14 -28.19 -5.19 -11.34
N LEU A 15 -28.67 -5.78 -10.22
CA LEU A 15 -28.84 -5.06 -8.99
C LEU A 15 -27.44 -4.54 -8.61
N SER A 16 -27.21 -3.26 -8.86
CA SER A 16 -26.07 -2.55 -8.27
C SER A 16 -26.30 -2.54 -6.77
N PHE A 17 -25.82 -3.57 -6.08
CA PHE A 17 -25.74 -3.53 -4.64
C PHE A 17 -24.74 -2.42 -4.29
N SER A 18 -25.28 -1.25 -3.91
CA SER A 18 -24.46 -0.25 -3.22
C SER A 18 -23.92 -0.94 -1.95
N ALA A 19 -22.59 -1.05 -1.87
CA ALA A 19 -21.98 -1.68 -0.70
C ALA A 19 -22.38 -0.92 0.55
N LYS A 20 -22.86 -1.64 1.57
CA LYS A 20 -23.27 -1.06 2.86
C LYS A 20 -22.10 -0.32 3.49
N VAL A 21 -22.37 0.84 4.08
CA VAL A 21 -21.39 1.64 4.82
C VAL A 21 -21.88 1.83 6.24
N ILE A 22 -21.02 1.57 7.23
CA ILE A 22 -21.28 1.85 8.64
C ILE A 22 -20.12 2.59 9.28
N LYS A 23 -20.36 3.25 10.41
CA LYS A 23 -19.31 3.93 11.18
C LYS A 23 -18.56 2.92 12.06
N ALA A 24 -17.30 3.19 12.35
CA ALA A 24 -16.50 2.38 13.27
C ALA A 24 -17.04 2.39 14.73
N THR A 25 -17.94 3.29 15.06
CA THR A 25 -18.70 3.30 16.34
C THR A 25 -19.82 2.27 16.39
N ASP A 26 -20.26 1.76 15.25
CA ASP A 26 -21.46 0.94 15.09
C ASP A 26 -21.08 -0.53 14.82
N ILE A 27 -19.97 -1.00 15.41
CA ILE A 27 -19.45 -2.37 15.23
C ILE A 27 -19.28 -3.08 16.57
N ASP A 28 -19.44 -4.39 16.51
CA ASP A 28 -19.00 -5.35 17.54
C ASP A 28 -17.86 -6.20 16.99
N VAL A 29 -16.90 -6.56 17.83
CA VAL A 29 -15.78 -7.44 17.44
C VAL A 29 -15.80 -8.68 18.33
N LYS A 30 -15.90 -9.86 17.71
CA LYS A 30 -15.86 -11.16 18.41
C LYS A 30 -14.69 -11.97 17.84
N GLY A 31 -13.63 -12.12 18.62
CA GLY A 31 -12.35 -12.64 18.12
C GLY A 31 -11.75 -11.71 17.04
N ASN A 32 -11.55 -12.23 15.84
CA ASN A 32 -11.04 -11.46 14.69
C ASN A 32 -12.13 -11.10 13.67
N ILE A 33 -13.41 -11.28 14.04
CA ILE A 33 -14.54 -11.08 13.14
C ILE A 33 -15.31 -9.83 13.56
N VAL A 34 -15.57 -8.96 12.60
CA VAL A 34 -16.35 -7.73 12.78
C VAL A 34 -17.82 -7.99 12.43
N TYR A 35 -18.71 -7.46 13.26
CA TYR A 35 -20.15 -7.47 13.11
C TYR A 35 -20.64 -6.02 13.12
N GLU A 36 -21.77 -5.75 12.50
CA GLU A 36 -22.52 -4.53 12.81
C GLU A 36 -23.14 -4.67 14.21
N ALA A 37 -23.14 -3.61 14.99
CA ALA A 37 -23.62 -3.63 16.37
C ALA A 37 -25.04 -4.22 16.48
N GLY A 38 -25.21 -5.17 17.40
CA GLY A 38 -26.48 -5.89 17.61
C GLY A 38 -26.82 -6.93 16.53
N GLN A 39 -25.97 -7.18 15.54
CA GLN A 39 -26.18 -8.21 14.52
C GLN A 39 -25.38 -9.48 14.82
N ASN A 40 -25.89 -10.63 14.33
CA ASN A 40 -25.21 -11.92 14.48
C ASN A 40 -24.50 -12.39 13.19
N ALA A 41 -24.77 -11.76 12.07
CA ALA A 41 -24.10 -12.05 10.80
C ALA A 41 -22.80 -11.24 10.70
N PRO A 42 -21.66 -11.84 10.29
CA PRO A 42 -20.44 -11.12 10.03
C PRO A 42 -20.64 -10.02 8.99
N TYR A 43 -20.04 -8.85 9.24
CA TYR A 43 -20.24 -7.67 8.41
C TYR A 43 -19.60 -7.80 7.02
N THR A 44 -20.31 -7.32 6.00
CA THR A 44 -19.78 -7.16 4.63
C THR A 44 -20.14 -5.76 4.13
N GLY A 45 -19.14 -4.98 3.74
CA GLY A 45 -19.30 -3.59 3.31
C GLY A 45 -18.12 -2.73 3.70
N PHE A 46 -18.32 -1.41 3.80
CA PHE A 46 -17.29 -0.46 4.21
C PHE A 46 -17.50 -0.02 5.64
N ILE A 47 -16.40 0.04 6.41
CA ILE A 47 -16.36 0.67 7.72
C ILE A 47 -15.62 1.99 7.58
N GLU A 48 -16.23 3.07 8.09
CA GLU A 48 -15.68 4.41 8.04
C GLU A 48 -15.44 4.96 9.44
N THR A 49 -14.31 5.65 9.60
CA THR A 49 -13.92 6.36 10.83
C THR A 49 -13.91 7.86 10.56
N TYR A 50 -14.51 8.63 11.47
CA TYR A 50 -14.57 10.07 11.37
C TYR A 50 -13.97 10.73 12.61
N ASN A 51 -13.45 11.95 12.47
CA ASN A 51 -13.05 12.77 13.62
C ASN A 51 -14.27 13.51 14.21
N GLU A 52 -14.04 14.24 15.31
CA GLU A 52 -15.07 15.03 16.01
C GLU A 52 -15.73 16.10 15.12
N LYS A 53 -15.04 16.55 14.06
CA LYS A 53 -15.57 17.50 13.06
C LYS A 53 -16.28 16.83 11.90
N ASN A 54 -16.57 15.50 12.01
CA ASN A 54 -17.18 14.67 10.97
C ASN A 54 -16.40 14.63 9.64
N VAL A 55 -15.06 14.76 9.71
CA VAL A 55 -14.17 14.54 8.55
C VAL A 55 -13.80 13.06 8.50
N LEU A 56 -13.93 12.44 7.32
CA LEU A 56 -13.54 11.04 7.10
C LEU A 56 -12.02 10.88 7.28
N LEU A 57 -11.62 10.01 8.20
CA LEU A 57 -10.22 9.69 8.49
C LEU A 57 -9.78 8.35 7.91
N ALA A 58 -10.70 7.37 7.82
CA ALA A 58 -10.39 6.08 7.24
C ALA A 58 -11.64 5.44 6.64
N ARG A 59 -11.44 4.63 5.60
CA ARG A 59 -12.43 3.76 4.99
C ARG A 59 -11.81 2.44 4.61
N SER A 60 -12.35 1.34 5.13
CA SER A 60 -11.85 -0.02 4.87
C SER A 60 -12.97 -0.95 4.46
N GLU A 61 -12.67 -1.84 3.52
CA GLU A 61 -13.60 -2.82 2.99
C GLU A 61 -13.50 -4.14 3.75
N PHE A 62 -14.67 -4.70 4.10
CA PHE A 62 -14.79 -5.94 4.84
C PHE A 62 -15.67 -6.93 4.08
N LYS A 63 -15.32 -8.20 4.17
CA LYS A 63 -16.10 -9.32 3.66
C LYS A 63 -16.20 -10.41 4.72
N ASN A 64 -17.41 -10.78 5.08
CA ASN A 64 -17.68 -11.77 6.15
C ASN A 64 -16.91 -11.46 7.45
N GLY A 65 -16.91 -10.18 7.85
CA GLY A 65 -16.28 -9.71 9.09
C GLY A 65 -14.75 -9.59 9.05
N ILE A 66 -14.11 -9.90 7.92
CA ILE A 66 -12.65 -9.83 7.75
C ILE A 66 -12.32 -8.73 6.75
N GLN A 67 -11.28 -7.94 7.00
CA GLN A 67 -10.83 -6.94 6.04
C GLN A 67 -10.37 -7.61 4.74
N ASP A 68 -11.08 -7.31 3.65
CA ASP A 68 -10.82 -7.90 2.31
C ASP A 68 -11.24 -6.89 1.26
N GLY A 69 -10.28 -6.29 0.57
CA GLY A 69 -10.48 -5.22 -0.38
C GLY A 69 -9.62 -3.99 -0.08
N SER A 70 -10.14 -2.81 -0.41
CA SER A 70 -9.43 -1.54 -0.29
C SER A 70 -9.44 -1.00 1.15
N SER A 71 -8.35 -0.31 1.52
CA SER A 71 -8.26 0.49 2.73
C SER A 71 -7.64 1.84 2.41
N LYS A 72 -8.28 2.92 2.85
CA LYS A 72 -7.83 4.29 2.63
C LYS A 72 -7.81 5.04 3.95
N ILE A 73 -6.75 5.82 4.16
CA ILE A 73 -6.58 6.71 5.30
C ILE A 73 -6.45 8.12 4.75
N TYR A 74 -6.99 9.10 5.45
CA TYR A 74 -7.02 10.48 5.01
C TYR A 74 -6.37 11.39 6.04
N PHE A 75 -5.76 12.47 5.59
CA PHE A 75 -5.35 13.58 6.44
C PHE A 75 -6.57 14.27 7.07
N PRO A 76 -6.41 15.00 8.19
CA PRO A 76 -7.50 15.78 8.77
C PRO A 76 -8.12 16.83 7.85
N ASN A 77 -7.42 17.23 6.78
CA ASN A 77 -7.92 18.12 5.74
C ASN A 77 -8.72 17.38 4.65
N GLY A 78 -8.97 16.07 4.79
CA GLY A 78 -9.73 15.22 3.86
C GLY A 78 -8.95 14.72 2.65
N LYS A 79 -7.68 15.09 2.48
CA LYS A 79 -6.84 14.56 1.40
C LYS A 79 -6.40 13.13 1.71
N LEU A 80 -6.21 12.32 0.68
CA LEU A 80 -5.71 10.95 0.83
C LEU A 80 -4.28 10.96 1.40
N TYR A 81 -4.08 10.22 2.50
CA TYR A 81 -2.78 10.00 3.12
C TYR A 81 -2.18 8.67 2.73
N SER A 82 -2.99 7.59 2.76
CA SER A 82 -2.50 6.23 2.46
C SER A 82 -3.59 5.39 1.80
N GLU A 83 -3.17 4.51 0.89
CA GLU A 83 -4.03 3.46 0.35
C GLU A 83 -3.30 2.12 0.32
N ALA A 84 -4.03 1.06 0.64
CA ALA A 84 -3.55 -0.31 0.68
C ALA A 84 -4.65 -1.29 0.27
N SER A 85 -4.26 -2.52 -0.05
CA SER A 85 -5.19 -3.62 -0.33
C SER A 85 -5.00 -4.74 0.68
N PHE A 86 -6.12 -5.38 1.05
CA PHE A 86 -6.16 -6.49 1.98
C PHE A 86 -6.82 -7.70 1.36
N LYS A 87 -6.36 -8.87 1.75
CA LYS A 87 -6.95 -10.16 1.38
C LYS A 87 -7.01 -11.07 2.61
N ASN A 88 -8.21 -11.46 3.00
CA ASN A 88 -8.43 -12.30 4.20
C ASN A 88 -7.70 -11.76 5.45
N GLY A 89 -7.81 -10.45 5.73
CA GLY A 89 -7.19 -9.76 6.86
C GLY A 89 -5.68 -9.49 6.72
N LYS A 90 -5.06 -9.88 5.60
CA LYS A 90 -3.64 -9.66 5.37
C LYS A 90 -3.42 -8.62 4.28
N GLN A 91 -2.53 -7.67 4.54
CA GLN A 91 -2.14 -6.68 3.54
C GLN A 91 -1.37 -7.33 2.40
N VAL A 92 -1.73 -6.94 1.16
CA VAL A 92 -1.16 -7.47 -0.08
C VAL A 92 -1.01 -6.35 -1.11
N GLY A 93 -0.08 -6.55 -2.06
CA GLY A 93 0.13 -5.59 -3.16
C GLY A 93 0.88 -4.34 -2.71
N VAL A 94 0.75 -3.26 -3.46
CA VAL A 94 1.47 -2.01 -3.22
C VAL A 94 0.63 -1.11 -2.31
N GLN A 95 1.20 -0.74 -1.15
CA GLN A 95 0.74 0.41 -0.38
C GLN A 95 1.35 1.68 -0.98
N LYS A 96 0.55 2.73 -1.08
CA LYS A 96 1.02 4.07 -1.42
C LYS A 96 0.69 5.03 -0.29
N ASP A 97 1.69 5.81 0.12
CA ASP A 97 1.49 6.93 1.01
C ASP A 97 1.70 8.23 0.24
N TYR A 98 1.01 9.28 0.64
CA TYR A 98 0.95 10.54 -0.09
C TYR A 98 1.35 11.70 0.80
N TYR A 99 2.01 12.68 0.21
CA TYR A 99 2.18 14.01 0.78
C TYR A 99 0.85 14.78 0.79
N GLU A 100 0.73 15.81 1.63
CA GLU A 100 -0.47 16.67 1.65
C GLU A 100 -0.72 17.39 0.32
N ASN A 101 0.28 17.53 -0.55
CA ASN A 101 0.11 18.07 -1.90
C ASN A 101 -0.49 17.04 -2.89
N GLY A 102 -0.78 15.80 -2.45
CA GLY A 102 -1.40 14.72 -3.22
C GLY A 102 -0.42 13.90 -4.08
N LYS A 103 0.88 14.22 -4.06
CA LYS A 103 1.89 13.41 -4.74
C LYS A 103 2.27 12.19 -3.90
N VAL A 104 2.61 11.10 -4.56
CA VAL A 104 3.10 9.89 -3.88
C VAL A 104 4.39 10.22 -3.13
N ALA A 105 4.44 9.85 -1.84
CA ALA A 105 5.62 9.92 -1.00
C ALA A 105 6.35 8.59 -0.96
N THR A 106 5.62 7.47 -0.78
CA THR A 106 6.21 6.13 -0.76
C THR A 106 5.35 5.12 -1.52
N GLU A 107 6.00 4.12 -2.08
CA GLU A 107 5.39 2.88 -2.57
C GLU A 107 6.11 1.71 -1.92
N THR A 108 5.37 0.81 -1.27
CA THR A 108 5.94 -0.37 -0.61
C THR A 108 5.11 -1.59 -0.94
N THR A 109 5.76 -2.63 -1.43
CA THR A 109 5.10 -3.90 -1.75
C THR A 109 4.97 -4.78 -0.52
N TYR A 110 3.74 -5.27 -0.28
CA TYR A 110 3.40 -6.16 0.82
C TYR A 110 2.98 -7.55 0.35
N LYS A 111 3.39 -8.55 1.11
CA LYS A 111 2.96 -9.93 0.96
C LYS A 111 2.63 -10.49 2.35
N ASN A 112 1.38 -10.91 2.57
CA ASN A 112 0.91 -11.42 3.86
C ASN A 112 1.22 -10.49 5.05
N SER A 113 0.95 -9.18 4.91
CA SER A 113 1.20 -8.13 5.89
C SER A 113 2.68 -7.85 6.21
N GLN A 114 3.61 -8.41 5.44
CA GLN A 114 5.04 -8.10 5.56
C GLN A 114 5.52 -7.34 4.34
N PRO A 115 6.32 -6.27 4.48
CA PRO A 115 6.99 -5.64 3.36
C PRO A 115 7.88 -6.67 2.66
N ASN A 116 7.59 -6.94 1.37
CA ASN A 116 8.29 -7.96 0.60
C ASN A 116 8.15 -7.64 -0.89
N GLY A 117 9.21 -7.14 -1.49
CA GLY A 117 9.27 -6.69 -2.87
C GLY A 117 9.79 -5.26 -3.02
N PRO A 118 9.60 -4.64 -4.18
CA PRO A 118 10.07 -3.29 -4.46
C PRO A 118 9.50 -2.24 -3.51
N ALA A 119 10.34 -1.29 -3.10
CA ALA A 119 9.97 -0.09 -2.36
C ALA A 119 10.60 1.15 -3.01
N LYS A 120 9.86 2.26 -3.02
CA LYS A 120 10.27 3.53 -3.58
C LYS A 120 9.90 4.67 -2.66
N ILE A 121 10.77 5.69 -2.62
CA ILE A 121 10.55 6.94 -1.89
C ILE A 121 10.69 8.08 -2.88
N TYR A 122 9.75 9.01 -2.85
CA TYR A 122 9.74 10.19 -3.71
C TYR A 122 9.86 11.46 -2.88
N ASP A 123 10.37 12.52 -3.46
CA ASP A 123 10.34 13.85 -2.85
C ASP A 123 8.96 14.53 -3.01
N GLU A 124 8.75 15.66 -2.35
CA GLU A 124 7.49 16.43 -2.42
C GLU A 124 7.17 16.97 -3.83
N ASN A 125 8.15 16.97 -4.75
CA ASN A 125 7.96 17.30 -6.16
C ASN A 125 7.52 16.07 -6.98
N GLY A 126 7.49 14.87 -6.37
CA GLY A 126 7.16 13.59 -6.99
C GLY A 126 8.32 12.97 -7.77
N LYS A 127 9.56 13.42 -7.53
CA LYS A 127 10.75 12.82 -8.13
C LYS A 127 11.21 11.64 -7.28
N LEU A 128 11.62 10.56 -7.94
CA LEU A 128 12.19 9.39 -7.27
C LEU A 128 13.48 9.78 -6.53
N ALA A 129 13.52 9.56 -5.22
CA ALA A 129 14.66 9.83 -4.36
C ALA A 129 15.42 8.56 -3.99
N VAL A 130 14.70 7.45 -3.72
CA VAL A 130 15.29 6.17 -3.33
C VAL A 130 14.49 5.03 -3.94
N GLU A 131 15.17 3.99 -4.41
CA GLU A 131 14.57 2.70 -4.73
C GLU A 131 15.38 1.55 -4.15
N PHE A 132 14.69 0.53 -3.67
CA PHE A 132 15.30 -0.65 -3.06
C PHE A 132 14.32 -1.83 -3.07
N ASN A 133 14.80 -2.99 -2.66
CA ASN A 133 13.98 -4.17 -2.49
C ASN A 133 13.96 -4.61 -1.02
N LEU A 134 12.80 -5.07 -0.56
CA LEU A 134 12.61 -5.62 0.78
C LEU A 134 12.36 -7.12 0.69
N VAL A 135 12.96 -7.86 1.59
CA VAL A 135 12.68 -9.29 1.84
C VAL A 135 12.37 -9.44 3.33
N ASN A 136 11.14 -9.84 3.64
CA ASN A 136 10.66 -9.94 5.03
C ASN A 136 10.90 -8.67 5.86
N GLY A 137 10.68 -7.50 5.26
CA GLY A 137 10.82 -6.19 5.90
C GLY A 137 12.25 -5.65 5.96
N LYS A 138 13.25 -6.37 5.45
CA LYS A 138 14.66 -5.96 5.45
C LYS A 138 15.14 -5.62 4.05
N ALA A 139 15.99 -4.59 3.95
CA ALA A 139 16.62 -4.22 2.69
C ALA A 139 17.55 -5.35 2.21
N GLU A 140 17.36 -5.73 0.95
CA GLU A 140 18.08 -6.83 0.30
C GLU A 140 18.43 -6.46 -1.14
N GLY A 141 19.69 -6.61 -1.51
CA GLY A 141 20.20 -6.29 -2.85
C GLY A 141 20.55 -4.82 -3.03
N LEU A 142 20.40 -4.31 -4.24
CA LEU A 142 20.85 -2.98 -4.62
C LEU A 142 19.85 -1.90 -4.15
N VAL A 143 20.37 -0.94 -3.38
CA VAL A 143 19.70 0.31 -3.01
C VAL A 143 20.27 1.43 -3.86
N LYS A 144 19.40 2.20 -4.50
CA LYS A 144 19.80 3.40 -5.26
C LYS A 144 19.19 4.64 -4.67
N THR A 145 19.99 5.69 -4.59
CA THR A 145 19.50 7.04 -4.32
C THR A 145 19.72 7.94 -5.54
N TYR A 146 18.94 8.99 -5.65
CA TYR A 146 18.91 9.86 -6.82
C TYR A 146 19.12 11.32 -6.46
N TYR A 147 19.76 12.06 -7.33
CA TYR A 147 19.77 13.52 -7.32
C TYR A 147 18.43 14.10 -7.80
N PRO A 148 18.11 15.37 -7.48
CA PRO A 148 16.89 16.02 -7.98
C PRO A 148 16.80 16.09 -9.51
N ASN A 149 17.95 15.98 -10.23
CA ASN A 149 18.00 15.89 -11.69
C ASN A 149 17.67 14.49 -12.24
N GLY A 150 17.37 13.49 -11.36
CA GLY A 150 17.05 12.12 -11.71
C GLY A 150 18.23 11.18 -11.96
N LYS A 151 19.46 11.70 -11.89
CA LYS A 151 20.66 10.86 -12.01
C LYS A 151 20.94 10.13 -10.70
N ILE A 152 21.57 8.96 -10.79
CA ILE A 152 21.97 8.17 -9.62
C ILE A 152 22.99 8.96 -8.79
N ARG A 153 22.73 9.05 -7.48
CA ARG A 153 23.64 9.61 -6.48
C ARG A 153 24.48 8.53 -5.81
N THR A 154 23.83 7.43 -5.37
CA THR A 154 24.55 6.28 -4.80
C THR A 154 23.94 4.97 -5.28
N GLU A 155 24.78 3.95 -5.36
CA GLU A 155 24.43 2.54 -5.52
C GLU A 155 25.11 1.76 -4.41
N GLU A 156 24.35 1.08 -3.57
CA GLU A 156 24.89 0.36 -2.41
C GLU A 156 24.23 -1.01 -2.31
N ASN A 157 25.00 -2.06 -2.10
CA ASN A 157 24.47 -3.41 -1.89
C ASN A 157 24.20 -3.66 -0.41
N TYR A 158 23.00 -4.18 -0.11
CA TYR A 158 22.54 -4.53 1.23
C TYR A 158 22.19 -6.00 1.33
N LYS A 159 22.39 -6.53 2.53
CA LYS A 159 21.95 -7.86 2.95
C LYS A 159 21.41 -7.77 4.37
N ASN A 160 20.12 -8.09 4.56
CA ASN A 160 19.46 -8.01 5.88
C ASN A 160 19.61 -6.64 6.57
N ASP A 161 19.43 -5.52 5.86
CA ASP A 161 19.59 -4.12 6.30
C ASP A 161 21.05 -3.66 6.51
N GLU A 162 22.04 -4.51 6.31
CA GLU A 162 23.46 -4.14 6.44
C GLU A 162 24.10 -4.00 5.05
N ARG A 163 25.00 -3.02 4.89
CA ARG A 163 25.80 -2.91 3.68
C ARG A 163 26.65 -4.16 3.50
N ASP A 164 26.49 -4.86 2.36
CA ASP A 164 27.24 -6.07 2.04
C ASP A 164 27.52 -6.09 0.54
N GLY A 165 28.72 -5.72 0.15
CA GLY A 165 29.14 -5.63 -1.24
C GLY A 165 29.66 -4.25 -1.62
N LEU A 166 29.69 -3.98 -2.92
CA LEU A 166 30.19 -2.73 -3.48
C LEU A 166 29.20 -1.60 -3.24
N ALA A 167 29.73 -0.46 -2.80
CA ALA A 167 29.04 0.82 -2.72
C ALA A 167 29.75 1.84 -3.62
N LYS A 168 28.99 2.63 -4.37
CA LYS A 168 29.48 3.70 -5.24
C LYS A 168 28.71 4.97 -4.98
N ALA A 169 29.42 6.10 -5.04
CA ALA A 169 28.83 7.43 -5.11
C ALA A 169 29.22 8.11 -6.43
N TYR A 170 28.29 8.87 -6.95
CA TYR A 170 28.43 9.58 -8.23
C TYR A 170 28.24 11.08 -8.02
N ASP A 171 28.85 11.88 -8.85
CA ASP A 171 28.53 13.31 -8.99
C ASP A 171 27.26 13.51 -9.84
N GLU A 172 26.79 14.76 -9.93
CA GLU A 172 25.59 15.10 -10.71
C GLU A 172 25.78 14.91 -12.23
N ASN A 173 26.99 14.67 -12.71
CA ASN A 173 27.31 14.33 -14.10
C ASN A 173 27.25 12.80 -14.34
N GLY A 174 27.22 11.99 -13.26
CA GLY A 174 27.23 10.53 -13.31
C GLY A 174 28.62 9.91 -13.25
N LYS A 175 29.66 10.70 -12.93
CA LYS A 175 31.03 10.21 -12.72
C LYS A 175 31.16 9.63 -11.30
N VAL A 176 31.76 8.46 -11.17
CA VAL A 176 32.09 7.87 -9.86
C VAL A 176 33.08 8.77 -9.13
N VAL A 177 32.72 9.22 -7.94
CA VAL A 177 33.56 10.07 -7.08
C VAL A 177 34.06 9.31 -5.85
N GLN A 178 33.38 8.23 -5.48
CA GLN A 178 33.79 7.38 -4.35
C GLN A 178 33.32 5.95 -4.59
N GLN A 179 34.11 4.98 -4.15
CA GLN A 179 33.69 3.60 -4.02
C GLN A 179 34.34 2.93 -2.82
N ALA A 180 33.62 1.97 -2.23
CA ALA A 180 34.09 1.18 -1.11
C ALA A 180 33.43 -0.20 -1.15
N THR A 181 34.05 -1.18 -0.52
CA THR A 181 33.43 -2.51 -0.31
C THR A 181 33.12 -2.71 1.14
N PHE A 182 31.92 -3.23 1.41
CA PHE A 182 31.44 -3.49 2.75
C PHE A 182 31.20 -4.99 2.95
N LYS A 183 31.32 -5.43 4.19
CA LYS A 183 30.95 -6.76 4.64
C LYS A 183 30.32 -6.67 6.03
N ASN A 184 29.05 -7.13 6.15
CA ASN A 184 28.28 -7.04 7.39
C ASN A 184 28.36 -5.62 8.01
N GLY A 185 28.07 -4.59 7.23
CA GLY A 185 28.07 -3.18 7.62
C GLY A 185 29.43 -2.51 7.77
N LYS A 186 30.54 -3.26 7.74
CA LYS A 186 31.91 -2.72 7.95
C LYS A 186 32.61 -2.57 6.60
N GLN A 187 33.29 -1.43 6.40
CA GLN A 187 34.12 -1.21 5.23
C GLN A 187 35.36 -2.13 5.27
N VAL A 188 35.64 -2.83 4.17
CA VAL A 188 36.77 -3.77 4.05
C VAL A 188 37.78 -3.37 2.96
N LYS A 189 37.39 -2.48 2.06
CA LYS A 189 38.22 -1.85 1.02
C LYS A 189 37.67 -0.47 0.67
#